data_97c298d5680c8c24f97fc47b8af08ee9
#
_entry.id   97c298d5680c8c24f97fc47b8af08ee9
#
_cell.length_a   1.000
_cell.length_b   1.000
_cell.length_c   1.000
_cell.angle_alpha   90.00
_cell.angle_beta   90.00
_cell.angle_gamma   90.00
#
_symmetry.space_group_name_H-M   'P 1'
#
loop_
_entity.id
_entity.type
_entity.pdbx_description
1 polymer ?
#
loop_
_entity_poly.entity_id
_entity_poly.type
_entity_poly.pdbx_seq_one_letter_code
_entity_poly.pdbx_strand_id
1 'polypeptide(L)'
;ILEKHKNFKKSYDKIPWITYDKASDKQKEEWKAWIDGNCGIPVQDAAMRQLKITGYMENRGRLIVASFLVKNMFWSPFEGEKYFSQVLLDADWIVNSAAIGNFGWISGGSVDTQPFFRVLNPFKQQVTHDPDCIYIKKWIPELKDVPNEHIHKWYEHYHEYPNVKYPKPML
;
A
#
# COMPACT_ATOMS: atom_id res chain seq x y z
N ILE A 1 -5.41 18.18 21.90
CA ILE A 1 -4.87 17.83 20.58
C ILE A 1 -3.32 17.85 20.66
N LEU A 2 -2.68 18.92 21.10
CA LEU A 2 -1.22 19.05 21.18
C LEU A 2 -0.57 18.05 22.15
N GLU A 3 -1.20 17.70 23.25
CA GLU A 3 -0.72 16.68 24.20
C GLU A 3 -0.78 15.27 23.61
N LYS A 4 -1.85 14.91 22.90
CA LYS A 4 -1.97 13.66 22.16
C LYS A 4 -0.92 13.57 21.05
N HIS A 5 -0.61 14.68 20.40
CA HIS A 5 0.44 14.73 19.37
C HIS A 5 1.85 14.49 19.95
N LYS A 6 2.14 14.98 21.16
CA LYS A 6 3.41 14.67 21.86
C LYS A 6 3.55 13.19 22.22
N ASN A 7 2.45 12.57 22.65
CA ASN A 7 2.43 11.14 22.96
C ASN A 7 2.54 10.27 21.70
N PHE A 8 1.95 10.70 20.60
CA PHE A 8 2.11 10.09 19.28
C PHE A 8 3.56 10.08 18.83
N LYS A 9 4.24 11.20 18.85
CA LYS A 9 5.65 11.29 18.46
C LYS A 9 6.52 10.31 19.26
N LYS A 10 6.28 10.19 20.57
CA LYS A 10 6.98 9.22 21.44
C LYS A 10 6.72 7.77 21.07
N SER A 11 5.50 7.42 20.67
CA SER A 11 5.14 6.06 20.21
C SER A 11 5.72 5.75 18.85
N TYR A 12 5.69 6.72 17.96
CA TYR A 12 6.21 6.65 16.59
C TYR A 12 7.73 6.46 16.58
N ASP A 13 8.46 7.20 17.43
CA ASP A 13 9.93 7.15 17.51
C ASP A 13 10.47 5.80 18.01
N LYS A 14 9.61 4.94 18.58
CA LYS A 14 9.99 3.59 19.03
C LYS A 14 9.98 2.54 17.93
N ILE A 15 9.36 2.83 16.79
CA ILE A 15 9.28 1.89 15.68
C ILE A 15 10.49 2.16 14.76
N PRO A 16 11.28 1.13 14.42
CA PRO A 16 12.43 1.28 13.55
C PRO A 16 12.00 1.44 12.08
N TRP A 17 11.41 2.58 11.78
CA TRP A 17 10.94 2.89 10.43
C TRP A 17 12.08 2.95 9.43
N ILE A 18 11.84 2.35 8.26
CA ILE A 18 12.72 2.48 7.11
C ILE A 18 12.47 3.86 6.47
N THR A 19 13.53 4.62 6.26
CA THR A 19 13.53 5.87 5.50
C THR A 19 14.39 5.70 4.25
N TYR A 20 14.08 6.41 3.18
CA TYR A 20 14.72 6.20 1.88
C TYR A 20 16.24 6.44 1.91
N ASP A 21 16.70 7.41 2.68
CA ASP A 21 18.12 7.75 2.87
C ASP A 21 18.92 6.66 3.59
N LYS A 22 18.26 5.87 4.46
CA LYS A 22 18.89 4.80 5.26
C LYS A 22 18.58 3.40 4.74
N ALA A 23 17.75 3.28 3.71
CA ALA A 23 17.33 2.01 3.16
C ALA A 23 18.47 1.29 2.45
N SER A 24 18.56 -0.02 2.65
CA SER A 24 19.45 -0.90 1.87
C SER A 24 19.01 -0.97 0.40
N ASP A 25 19.88 -1.46 -0.47
CA ASP A 25 19.55 -1.60 -1.90
C ASP A 25 18.34 -2.52 -2.11
N LYS A 26 18.24 -3.63 -1.38
CA LYS A 26 17.07 -4.50 -1.39
C LYS A 26 15.79 -3.75 -1.00
N GLN A 27 15.82 -2.95 0.06
CA GLN A 27 14.66 -2.15 0.49
C GLN A 27 14.27 -1.09 -0.56
N LYS A 28 15.24 -0.51 -1.25
CA LYS A 28 14.97 0.42 -2.36
C LYS A 28 14.35 -0.28 -3.57
N GLU A 29 14.76 -1.52 -3.87
CA GLU A 29 14.09 -2.35 -4.88
C GLU A 29 12.64 -2.67 -4.49
N GLU A 30 12.39 -3.02 -3.24
CA GLU A 30 11.05 -3.23 -2.69
C GLU A 30 10.20 -1.96 -2.78
N TRP A 31 10.76 -0.81 -2.42
CA TRP A 31 10.12 0.50 -2.58
C TRP A 31 9.77 0.79 -4.03
N LYS A 32 10.69 0.51 -4.94
CA LYS A 32 10.46 0.68 -6.37
C LYS A 32 9.34 -0.25 -6.86
N ALA A 33 9.32 -1.51 -6.42
CA ALA A 33 8.26 -2.45 -6.75
C ALA A 33 6.89 -1.94 -6.26
N TRP A 34 6.82 -1.36 -5.06
CA TRP A 34 5.60 -0.74 -4.53
C TRP A 34 5.14 0.43 -5.40
N ILE A 35 6.03 1.37 -5.75
CA ILE A 35 5.71 2.50 -6.64
C ILE A 35 5.24 2.03 -8.02
N ASP A 36 5.88 1.01 -8.58
CA ASP A 36 5.60 0.53 -9.94
C ASP A 36 4.37 -0.39 -10.00
N GLY A 37 3.75 -0.72 -8.85
CA GLY A 37 2.65 -1.68 -8.79
C GLY A 37 3.07 -3.07 -9.26
N ASN A 38 4.16 -3.57 -8.67
CA ASN A 38 4.83 -4.82 -9.06
C ASN A 38 5.27 -5.65 -7.83
N CYS A 39 4.45 -5.63 -6.78
CA CYS A 39 4.69 -6.37 -5.54
C CYS A 39 4.19 -7.82 -5.58
N GLY A 40 3.45 -8.21 -6.61
CA GLY A 40 2.78 -9.50 -6.68
C GLY A 40 1.54 -9.59 -5.78
N ILE A 41 0.93 -8.45 -5.45
CA ILE A 41 -0.29 -8.35 -4.66
C ILE A 41 -1.35 -7.63 -5.50
N PRO A 42 -2.26 -8.38 -6.15
CA PRO A 42 -3.03 -7.87 -7.29
C PRO A 42 -3.81 -6.58 -7.04
N VAL A 43 -4.58 -6.49 -5.95
CA VAL A 43 -5.37 -5.27 -5.68
C VAL A 43 -4.50 -4.05 -5.40
N GLN A 44 -3.38 -4.26 -4.72
CA GLN A 44 -2.43 -3.19 -4.42
C GLN A 44 -1.72 -2.71 -5.69
N ASP A 45 -1.23 -3.65 -6.48
CA ASP A 45 -0.52 -3.33 -7.71
C ASP A 45 -1.43 -2.65 -8.72
N ALA A 46 -2.69 -3.10 -8.82
CA ALA A 46 -3.73 -2.43 -9.61
C ALA A 46 -3.92 -0.96 -9.18
N ALA A 47 -4.00 -0.71 -7.87
CA ALA A 47 -4.17 0.64 -7.33
C ALA A 47 -2.96 1.54 -7.61
N MET A 48 -1.74 1.03 -7.46
CA MET A 48 -0.51 1.78 -7.75
C MET A 48 -0.33 2.04 -9.25
N ARG A 49 -0.68 1.08 -10.12
CA ARG A 49 -0.67 1.28 -11.58
C ARG A 49 -1.71 2.29 -12.02
N GLN A 50 -2.92 2.26 -11.44
CA GLN A 50 -3.92 3.31 -11.67
C GLN A 50 -3.35 4.68 -11.29
N LEU A 51 -2.82 4.82 -10.08
CA LEU A 51 -2.23 6.07 -9.61
C LEU A 51 -1.17 6.59 -10.58
N LYS A 52 -0.24 5.73 -11.00
CA LYS A 52 0.86 6.09 -11.90
C LYS A 52 0.38 6.60 -13.26
N ILE A 53 -0.72 6.04 -13.78
CA ILE A 53 -1.26 6.39 -15.11
C ILE A 53 -2.19 7.59 -15.05
N THR A 54 -2.99 7.70 -13.99
CA THR A 54 -4.09 8.68 -13.93
C THR A 54 -3.87 9.82 -12.94
N GLY A 55 -2.89 9.71 -12.04
CA GLY A 55 -2.74 10.63 -10.91
C GLY A 55 -3.87 10.51 -9.87
N TYR A 56 -4.73 9.50 -9.99
CA TYR A 56 -5.87 9.31 -9.10
C TYR A 56 -5.93 7.87 -8.55
N MET A 57 -6.40 7.74 -7.32
CA MET A 57 -6.64 6.47 -6.66
C MET A 57 -7.86 6.59 -5.75
N GLU A 58 -8.77 5.61 -5.85
CA GLU A 58 -9.92 5.52 -4.96
C GLU A 58 -9.51 5.37 -3.49
N ASN A 59 -10.34 5.90 -2.58
CA ASN A 59 -10.05 5.90 -1.15
C ASN A 59 -9.66 4.52 -0.60
N ARG A 60 -10.37 3.47 -1.01
CA ARG A 60 -10.04 2.09 -0.58
C ARG A 60 -8.67 1.65 -1.05
N GLY A 61 -8.29 1.98 -2.28
CA GLY A 61 -6.95 1.76 -2.80
C GLY A 61 -5.89 2.44 -1.95
N ARG A 62 -6.09 3.72 -1.63
CA ARG A 62 -5.16 4.49 -0.76
C ARG A 62 -4.95 3.83 0.59
N LEU A 63 -6.03 3.34 1.22
CA LEU A 63 -5.94 2.63 2.50
C LEU A 63 -5.16 1.32 2.39
N ILE A 64 -5.38 0.53 1.34
CA ILE A 64 -4.71 -0.75 1.14
C ILE A 64 -3.21 -0.52 0.91
N VAL A 65 -2.84 0.34 -0.04
CA VAL A 65 -1.44 0.53 -0.41
C VAL A 65 -0.63 1.22 0.69
N ALA A 66 -1.23 2.19 1.41
CA ALA A 66 -0.58 2.84 2.54
C ALA A 66 -0.43 1.89 3.73
N SER A 67 -1.46 1.09 4.03
CA SER A 67 -1.37 0.05 5.08
C SER A 67 -0.27 -0.96 4.78
N PHE A 68 -0.17 -1.40 3.53
CA PHE A 68 0.88 -2.33 3.12
C PHE A 68 2.28 -1.73 3.27
N LEU A 69 2.48 -0.51 2.78
CA LEU A 69 3.75 0.21 2.92
C LEU A 69 4.19 0.30 4.38
N VAL A 70 3.29 0.74 5.25
CA VAL A 70 3.62 1.04 6.64
C VAL A 70 3.67 -0.22 7.51
N LYS A 71 2.71 -1.15 7.35
CA LYS A 71 2.52 -2.28 8.26
C LYS A 71 3.24 -3.56 7.83
N ASN A 72 3.43 -3.76 6.54
CA ASN A 72 4.08 -4.96 6.01
C ASN A 72 5.53 -4.68 5.62
N MET A 73 5.77 -3.54 4.97
CA MET A 73 7.12 -3.17 4.54
C MET A 73 7.89 -2.33 5.57
N PHE A 74 7.25 -1.85 6.63
CA PHE A 74 7.84 -1.02 7.69
C PHE A 74 8.47 0.29 7.21
N TRP A 75 8.02 0.81 6.08
CA TRP A 75 8.43 2.12 5.63
C TRP A 75 7.77 3.23 6.44
N SER A 76 8.53 4.30 6.64
CA SER A 76 8.02 5.49 7.32
C SER A 76 6.79 6.04 6.61
N PRO A 77 5.68 6.31 7.32
CA PRO A 77 4.50 6.94 6.72
C PRO A 77 4.82 8.31 6.09
N PHE A 78 5.87 9.00 6.51
CA PHE A 78 6.32 10.24 5.88
C PHE A 78 6.85 10.03 4.46
N GLU A 79 7.46 8.88 4.17
CA GLU A 79 7.88 8.54 2.80
C GLU A 79 6.65 8.33 1.90
N GLY A 80 5.62 7.64 2.41
CA GLY A 80 4.36 7.44 1.70
C GLY A 80 3.61 8.76 1.46
N GLU A 81 3.53 9.63 2.48
CA GLU A 81 2.96 10.97 2.37
C GLU A 81 3.68 11.78 1.28
N LYS A 82 5.01 11.79 1.32
CA LYS A 82 5.84 12.50 0.34
C LYS A 82 5.56 12.03 -1.08
N TYR A 83 5.50 10.71 -1.29
CA TYR A 83 5.20 10.14 -2.60
C TYR A 83 3.78 10.53 -3.08
N PHE A 84 2.77 10.38 -2.23
CA PHE A 84 1.38 10.73 -2.58
C PHE A 84 1.23 12.22 -2.89
N SER A 85 1.92 13.09 -2.16
CA SER A 85 1.92 14.53 -2.42
C SER A 85 2.50 14.91 -3.78
N GLN A 86 3.37 14.05 -4.35
CA GLN A 86 3.98 14.29 -5.64
C GLN A 86 3.15 13.77 -6.83
N VAL A 87 2.32 12.71 -6.60
CA VAL A 87 1.69 11.99 -7.70
C VAL A 87 0.17 12.10 -7.75
N LEU A 88 -0.50 12.40 -6.63
CA LEU A 88 -1.94 12.59 -6.59
C LEU A 88 -2.34 13.96 -7.14
N LEU A 89 -3.28 13.99 -8.06
CA LEU A 89 -3.88 15.23 -8.58
C LEU A 89 -4.70 15.97 -7.53
N ASP A 90 -5.30 15.24 -6.61
CA ASP A 90 -6.09 15.74 -5.47
C ASP A 90 -5.29 15.71 -4.16
N ALA A 91 -3.97 15.87 -4.24
CA ALA A 91 -3.11 15.85 -3.07
C ALA A 91 -3.51 16.95 -2.07
N ASP A 92 -3.87 16.54 -0.87
CA ASP A 92 -4.12 17.43 0.26
C ASP A 92 -3.14 17.08 1.37
N TRP A 93 -2.29 18.03 1.73
CA TRP A 93 -1.23 17.84 2.70
C TRP A 93 -1.74 17.60 4.12
N ILE A 94 -2.96 18.06 4.45
CA ILE A 94 -3.60 17.78 5.75
C ILE A 94 -4.19 16.37 5.75
N VAL A 95 -4.98 16.06 4.72
CA VAL A 95 -5.69 14.77 4.60
C VAL A 95 -4.72 13.60 4.46
N ASN A 96 -3.64 13.77 3.72
CA ASN A 96 -2.62 12.72 3.52
C ASN A 96 -1.55 12.67 4.61
N SER A 97 -1.50 13.65 5.50
CA SER A 97 -0.43 13.82 6.50
C SER A 97 -0.11 12.56 7.28
N ALA A 98 1.18 12.29 7.43
CA ALA A 98 1.69 11.23 8.30
C ALA A 98 1.54 11.57 9.79
N ALA A 99 1.38 12.85 10.12
CA ALA A 99 1.23 13.30 11.51
C ALA A 99 -0.21 13.26 12.00
N ILE A 100 -1.16 13.76 11.19
CA ILE A 100 -2.56 13.96 11.62
C ILE A 100 -3.60 13.39 10.64
N GLY A 101 -3.20 13.12 9.40
CA GLY A 101 -4.08 12.64 8.33
C GLY A 101 -4.07 11.11 8.17
N ASN A 102 -4.37 10.67 6.96
CA ASN A 102 -4.57 9.26 6.63
C ASN A 102 -3.34 8.38 6.88
N PHE A 103 -2.13 8.83 6.54
CA PHE A 103 -0.92 8.07 6.82
C PHE A 103 -0.64 7.96 8.32
N GLY A 104 -0.92 9.02 9.09
CA GLY A 104 -0.87 8.99 10.54
C GLY A 104 -1.88 8.01 11.13
N TRP A 105 -3.12 8.03 10.65
CA TRP A 105 -4.17 7.11 11.09
C TRP A 105 -3.80 5.64 10.78
N ILE A 106 -3.34 5.36 9.55
CA ILE A 106 -2.92 4.01 9.13
C ILE A 106 -1.73 3.52 9.95
N SER A 107 -0.78 4.38 10.28
CA SER A 107 0.39 3.99 11.09
C SER A 107 0.02 3.63 12.53
N GLY A 108 -1.18 3.96 12.97
CA GLY A 108 -1.64 3.78 14.36
C GLY A 108 -1.13 4.87 15.30
N GLY A 109 -0.67 5.96 14.72
CA GLY A 109 0.01 7.02 15.43
C GLY A 109 -0.64 8.40 15.34
N SER A 110 -1.81 8.51 14.76
CA SER A 110 -2.55 9.75 14.62
C SER A 110 -3.26 10.16 15.91
N VAL A 111 -3.85 11.35 15.89
CA VAL A 111 -4.70 11.94 16.94
C VAL A 111 -5.90 11.03 17.28
N ASP A 112 -6.36 10.24 16.31
CA ASP A 112 -7.38 9.22 16.51
C ASP A 112 -6.70 7.90 16.90
N THR A 113 -6.62 7.66 18.20
CA THR A 113 -6.05 6.44 18.77
C THR A 113 -6.99 5.26 18.58
N GLN A 114 -6.74 4.46 17.55
CA GLN A 114 -7.32 3.13 17.51
C GLN A 114 -6.69 2.29 18.63
N PRO A 115 -7.48 1.67 19.52
CA PRO A 115 -6.94 0.90 20.65
C PRO A 115 -6.17 -0.35 20.21
N PHE A 116 -6.32 -0.78 18.95
CA PHE A 116 -5.70 -1.98 18.41
C PHE A 116 -4.94 -1.71 17.12
N PHE A 117 -3.81 -2.43 16.94
CA PHE A 117 -3.03 -2.42 15.72
C PHE A 117 -3.84 -3.08 14.58
N ARG A 118 -4.36 -2.27 13.66
CA ARG A 118 -5.16 -2.74 12.54
C ARG A 118 -4.30 -2.88 11.30
N VAL A 119 -4.14 -4.12 10.82
CA VAL A 119 -3.49 -4.44 9.55
C VAL A 119 -4.56 -4.81 8.53
N LEU A 120 -4.54 -4.16 7.37
CA LEU A 120 -5.40 -4.55 6.25
C LEU A 120 -4.73 -5.69 5.49
N ASN A 121 -5.39 -6.84 5.44
CA ASN A 121 -4.94 -7.94 4.59
C ASN A 121 -5.38 -7.65 3.14
N PRO A 122 -4.46 -7.39 2.19
CA PRO A 122 -4.83 -6.99 0.83
C PRO A 122 -5.59 -8.09 0.09
N PHE A 123 -5.28 -9.36 0.31
CA PHE A 123 -5.99 -10.48 -0.33
C PHE A 123 -7.44 -10.59 0.15
N LYS A 124 -7.73 -10.34 1.43
CA LYS A 124 -9.10 -10.25 1.92
C LYS A 124 -9.82 -9.03 1.38
N GLN A 125 -9.11 -7.89 1.25
CA GLN A 125 -9.69 -6.67 0.69
C GLN A 125 -10.09 -6.84 -0.77
N GLN A 126 -9.27 -7.51 -1.60
CA GLN A 126 -9.62 -7.73 -3.00
C GLN A 126 -10.83 -8.64 -3.18
N VAL A 127 -10.96 -9.72 -2.40
CA VAL A 127 -12.17 -10.57 -2.43
C VAL A 127 -13.44 -9.78 -2.09
N THR A 128 -13.33 -8.86 -1.12
CA THR A 128 -14.48 -8.06 -0.68
C THR A 128 -14.87 -6.95 -1.66
N HIS A 129 -13.89 -6.30 -2.29
CA HIS A 129 -14.12 -5.08 -3.06
C HIS A 129 -14.03 -5.25 -4.58
N ASP A 130 -13.43 -6.34 -5.05
CA ASP A 130 -13.32 -6.70 -6.47
C ASP A 130 -13.46 -8.22 -6.65
N PRO A 131 -14.59 -8.83 -6.24
CA PRO A 131 -14.78 -10.28 -6.26
C PRO A 131 -14.62 -10.90 -7.67
N ASP A 132 -15.00 -10.15 -8.70
CA ASP A 132 -14.91 -10.56 -10.09
C ASP A 132 -13.59 -10.17 -10.77
N CYS A 133 -12.64 -9.62 -10.03
CA CYS A 133 -11.34 -9.15 -10.52
C CYS A 133 -11.43 -8.17 -11.71
N ILE A 134 -12.53 -7.42 -11.83
CA ILE A 134 -12.74 -6.45 -12.92
C ILE A 134 -11.71 -5.31 -12.83
N TYR A 135 -11.56 -4.75 -11.64
CA TYR A 135 -10.60 -3.70 -11.38
C TYR A 135 -9.15 -4.18 -11.53
N ILE A 136 -8.85 -5.35 -10.95
CA ILE A 136 -7.51 -5.95 -11.03
C ILE A 136 -7.13 -6.20 -12.49
N LYS A 137 -7.96 -6.88 -13.26
CA LYS A 137 -7.68 -7.21 -14.68
C LYS A 137 -7.59 -5.98 -15.57
N LYS A 138 -8.31 -4.90 -15.23
CA LYS A 138 -8.21 -3.62 -15.94
C LYS A 138 -6.81 -3.01 -15.82
N TRP A 139 -6.23 -3.03 -14.62
CA TRP A 139 -4.94 -2.38 -14.35
C TRP A 139 -3.74 -3.33 -14.41
N ILE A 140 -4.00 -4.64 -14.40
CA ILE A 140 -2.99 -5.70 -14.57
C ILE A 140 -3.44 -6.60 -15.72
N PRO A 141 -3.29 -6.15 -16.99
CA PRO A 141 -3.72 -6.93 -18.15
C PRO A 141 -3.02 -8.27 -18.28
N GLU A 142 -1.86 -8.46 -17.63
CA GLU A 142 -1.15 -9.75 -17.57
C GLU A 142 -1.99 -10.85 -16.91
N LEU A 143 -2.93 -10.48 -16.04
CA LEU A 143 -3.81 -11.41 -15.32
C LEU A 143 -5.16 -11.65 -16.02
N LYS A 144 -5.40 -11.09 -17.22
CA LYS A 144 -6.70 -11.14 -17.91
C LYS A 144 -7.26 -12.54 -18.07
N ASP A 145 -6.39 -13.51 -18.39
CA ASP A 145 -6.76 -14.88 -18.70
C ASP A 145 -6.63 -15.83 -17.47
N VAL A 146 -6.22 -15.30 -16.33
CA VAL A 146 -6.11 -16.05 -15.07
C VAL A 146 -7.49 -16.14 -14.40
N PRO A 147 -7.92 -17.31 -13.91
CA PRO A 147 -9.16 -17.46 -13.14
C PRO A 147 -9.18 -16.55 -11.91
N ASN A 148 -10.32 -15.96 -11.60
CA ASN A 148 -10.48 -15.03 -10.48
C ASN A 148 -10.07 -15.65 -9.14
N GLU A 149 -10.40 -16.92 -8.93
CA GLU A 149 -10.02 -17.66 -7.72
C GLU A 149 -8.51 -17.73 -7.54
N HIS A 150 -7.74 -17.93 -8.62
CA HIS A 150 -6.30 -17.95 -8.60
C HIS A 150 -5.69 -16.55 -8.42
N ILE A 151 -6.32 -15.52 -8.98
CA ILE A 151 -5.92 -14.12 -8.73
C ILE A 151 -6.10 -13.79 -7.24
N HIS A 152 -7.23 -14.20 -6.63
CA HIS A 152 -7.49 -13.97 -5.21
C HIS A 152 -6.52 -14.70 -4.29
N LYS A 153 -5.96 -15.79 -4.75
CA LYS A 153 -4.95 -16.59 -4.06
C LYS A 153 -3.62 -16.61 -4.82
N TRP A 154 -3.25 -15.49 -5.44
CA TRP A 154 -2.04 -15.41 -6.24
C TRP A 154 -0.80 -15.93 -5.51
N TYR A 155 -0.72 -15.72 -4.21
CA TYR A 155 0.36 -16.22 -3.35
C TYR A 155 0.46 -17.76 -3.31
N GLU A 156 -0.62 -18.49 -3.63
CA GLU A 156 -0.62 -19.96 -3.75
C GLU A 156 -0.37 -20.42 -5.19
N HIS A 157 -0.92 -19.71 -6.18
CA HIS A 157 -1.01 -20.16 -7.56
C HIS A 157 -0.03 -19.54 -8.56
N TYR A 158 0.74 -18.51 -8.19
CA TYR A 158 1.64 -17.81 -9.12
C TYR A 158 2.58 -18.76 -9.89
N HIS A 159 3.01 -19.87 -9.29
CA HIS A 159 3.90 -20.85 -9.89
C HIS A 159 3.25 -21.70 -10.99
N GLU A 160 1.93 -21.74 -11.06
CA GLU A 160 1.16 -22.45 -12.11
C GLU A 160 1.13 -21.64 -13.43
N TYR A 161 1.54 -20.37 -13.38
CA TYR A 161 1.47 -19.43 -14.50
C TYR A 161 2.85 -18.91 -14.94
N PRO A 162 3.79 -19.79 -15.36
CA PRO A 162 5.17 -19.37 -15.67
C PRO A 162 5.26 -18.40 -16.87
N ASN A 163 4.24 -18.36 -17.72
CA ASN A 163 4.18 -17.48 -18.89
C ASN A 163 3.52 -16.11 -18.59
N VAL A 164 2.92 -15.94 -17.44
CA VAL A 164 2.32 -14.68 -17.01
C VAL A 164 3.40 -13.76 -16.45
N LYS A 165 3.60 -12.62 -17.11
CA LYS A 165 4.62 -11.63 -16.72
C LYS A 165 4.17 -10.76 -15.53
N TYR A 166 3.63 -11.41 -14.50
CA TYR A 166 3.26 -10.75 -13.27
C TYR A 166 4.04 -11.41 -12.10
N PRO A 167 4.62 -10.62 -11.17
CA PRO A 167 5.56 -11.16 -10.21
C PRO A 167 4.91 -12.06 -9.17
N LYS A 168 5.73 -12.91 -8.56
CA LYS A 168 5.39 -13.58 -7.32
C LYS A 168 5.21 -12.55 -6.20
N PRO A 169 4.42 -12.85 -5.16
CA PRO A 169 4.30 -12.00 -4.00
C PRO A 169 5.64 -11.70 -3.33
N MET A 170 5.82 -10.45 -2.98
CA MET A 170 7.07 -9.93 -2.39
C MET A 170 7.25 -10.36 -0.92
N LEU A 171 6.16 -10.70 -0.22
CA LEU A 171 6.13 -11.11 1.19
C LEU A 171 5.66 -12.54 1.34
#